data_2d21e0e9cd8fd5fb6817be2c308fea56
#
_entry.id   2d21e0e9cd8fd5fb6817be2c308fea56
#
_cell.length_a   1.000
_cell.length_b   1.000
_cell.length_c   1.000
_cell.angle_alpha   90.00
_cell.angle_beta   90.00
_cell.angle_gamma   90.00
#
_symmetry.space_group_name_H-M   'P 1'
#
loop_
_entity.id
_entity.type
_entity.pdbx_description
1 polymer ?
#
loop_
_entity_poly.entity_id
_entity_poly.type
_entity_poly.pdbx_seq_one_letter_code
_entity_poly.pdbx_strand_id
1 'polypeptide(L)'
;MKIIKGGSGGKELVCTAEELKAVNAFAKAELSAEDVYIFSVLLCDNEIDRDHERFSEATLRELGELFVGVTGICDHDWRSDNQVARIYRTELVTDKNRKNSLGADYVYLKGYAYMLRTEANAELIAQIDGGIKRETSVGCSVARSVFSVCGEELGTCTHVKGRTYGGKECYAILEGAVDAYEWSFVAVPAQRGAGVIKSFVETEEGKRFAPEYERLEKAAKLGEKYLDGLRSEVLRLCLVCDKSLHSALSKSVATLDEAALLEMKSAFEARSAELYPPVTQLPGKGEVTKFDGDEYII
;
A
#
# COMPACT_ATOMS: atom_id res chain seq x y z
N MET A 1 -17.72 -32.82 -12.58
CA MET A 1 -17.12 -32.25 -13.79
C MET A 1 -16.38 -30.97 -13.35
N LYS A 2 -15.04 -31.04 -13.27
CA LYS A 2 -14.20 -29.90 -12.85
C LYS A 2 -13.92 -29.08 -14.10
N ILE A 3 -14.49 -27.88 -14.20
CA ILE A 3 -14.17 -26.96 -15.32
C ILE A 3 -12.99 -26.10 -14.88
N ILE A 4 -11.81 -26.36 -15.46
CA ILE A 4 -10.65 -25.50 -15.31
C ILE A 4 -10.69 -24.52 -16.49
N LYS A 5 -11.03 -23.27 -16.23
CA LYS A 5 -10.87 -22.19 -17.21
C LYS A 5 -9.44 -21.65 -17.11
N GLY A 6 -8.60 -22.00 -18.08
CA GLY A 6 -7.28 -21.41 -18.25
C GLY A 6 -7.42 -19.93 -18.61
N GLY A 7 -6.80 -19.06 -17.83
CA GLY A 7 -6.63 -17.65 -18.13
C GLY A 7 -5.24 -17.42 -18.72
N SER A 8 -5.18 -16.72 -19.84
CA SER A 8 -3.98 -16.25 -20.55
C SER A 8 -3.00 -15.50 -19.65
N GLY A 9 -1.70 -15.64 -19.95
CA GLY A 9 -0.55 -15.15 -19.19
C GLY A 9 -0.69 -13.75 -18.59
N GLY A 10 -0.34 -13.66 -17.32
CA GLY A 10 -0.31 -12.41 -16.59
C GLY A 10 0.77 -11.48 -17.12
N LYS A 11 0.45 -10.20 -17.31
CA LYS A 11 1.47 -9.17 -17.49
C LYS A 11 2.00 -8.79 -16.10
N GLU A 12 3.31 -8.56 -16.04
CA GLU A 12 4.03 -7.98 -14.93
C GLU A 12 3.30 -6.74 -14.37
N LEU A 13 3.32 -6.54 -13.04
CA LEU A 13 2.95 -5.28 -12.43
C LEU A 13 3.87 -4.18 -12.97
N VAL A 14 3.30 -3.07 -13.40
CA VAL A 14 4.11 -1.92 -13.84
C VAL A 14 4.80 -1.33 -12.63
N CYS A 15 6.15 -1.32 -12.64
CA CYS A 15 6.94 -0.71 -11.58
C CYS A 15 6.77 0.81 -11.62
N THR A 16 5.94 1.36 -10.75
CA THR A 16 5.77 2.81 -10.61
C THR A 16 6.98 3.44 -9.90
N ALA A 17 7.15 4.75 -10.01
CA ALA A 17 8.21 5.46 -9.29
C ALA A 17 8.11 5.29 -7.77
N GLU A 18 6.90 5.16 -7.22
CA GLU A 18 6.66 4.94 -5.80
C GLU A 18 7.07 3.54 -5.37
N GLU A 19 6.73 2.53 -6.17
CA GLU A 19 7.15 1.14 -5.91
C GLU A 19 8.66 0.99 -6.04
N LEU A 20 9.25 1.59 -7.07
CA LEU A 20 10.70 1.59 -7.22
C LEU A 20 11.42 2.26 -6.04
N LYS A 21 10.87 3.36 -5.52
CA LYS A 21 11.38 4.00 -4.30
C LYS A 21 11.29 3.08 -3.09
N ALA A 22 10.18 2.34 -2.93
CA ALA A 22 10.01 1.39 -1.83
C ALA A 22 10.98 0.20 -1.95
N VAL A 23 11.23 -0.31 -3.16
CA VAL A 23 12.23 -1.34 -3.44
C VAL A 23 13.63 -0.83 -3.12
N ASN A 24 13.97 0.38 -3.56
CA ASN A 24 15.29 0.99 -3.35
C ASN A 24 15.60 1.28 -1.87
N ALA A 25 14.59 1.32 -1.00
CA ALA A 25 14.83 1.38 0.45
C ALA A 25 15.55 0.14 1.02
N PHE A 26 15.50 -1.00 0.32
CA PHE A 26 16.20 -2.24 0.68
C PHE A 26 17.51 -2.44 -0.10
N ALA A 27 17.71 -1.75 -1.21
CA ALA A 27 18.87 -1.89 -2.06
C ALA A 27 20.02 -0.99 -1.58
N LYS A 28 21.28 -1.45 -1.74
CA LYS A 28 22.47 -0.61 -1.49
C LYS A 28 22.83 0.27 -2.68
N ALA A 29 22.52 -0.18 -3.88
CA ALA A 29 22.69 0.57 -5.12
C ALA A 29 21.31 0.95 -5.65
N GLU A 30 21.21 2.09 -6.31
CA GLU A 30 19.97 2.50 -6.95
C GLU A 30 19.64 1.57 -8.11
N LEU A 31 18.47 0.95 -8.05
CA LEU A 31 17.92 0.08 -9.08
C LEU A 31 16.98 0.89 -9.98
N SER A 32 16.94 0.54 -11.27
CA SER A 32 15.95 1.04 -12.23
C SER A 32 14.74 0.10 -12.31
N ALA A 33 13.67 0.54 -12.96
CA ALA A 33 12.50 -0.31 -13.18
C ALA A 33 12.80 -1.53 -14.07
N GLU A 34 13.84 -1.46 -14.90
CA GLU A 34 14.28 -2.55 -15.76
C GLU A 34 15.07 -3.64 -15.00
N ASP A 35 15.67 -3.28 -13.85
CA ASP A 35 16.45 -4.20 -13.02
C ASP A 35 15.58 -5.10 -12.14
N VAL A 36 14.31 -4.75 -11.97
CA VAL A 36 13.41 -5.43 -11.02
C VAL A 36 12.19 -6.03 -11.71
N TYR A 37 11.80 -7.20 -11.25
CA TYR A 37 10.53 -7.84 -11.53
C TYR A 37 9.68 -7.73 -10.27
N ILE A 38 8.53 -7.04 -10.34
CA ILE A 38 7.61 -6.89 -9.21
C ILE A 38 6.35 -7.71 -9.43
N PHE A 39 5.84 -8.28 -8.36
CA PHE A 39 4.62 -9.07 -8.35
C PHE A 39 3.95 -9.04 -6.99
N SER A 40 2.71 -9.51 -6.90
CA SER A 40 2.00 -9.59 -5.63
C SER A 40 1.64 -11.02 -5.28
N VAL A 41 1.64 -11.31 -3.98
CA VAL A 41 1.30 -12.61 -3.42
C VAL A 41 0.25 -12.46 -2.33
N LEU A 42 -0.67 -13.41 -2.24
CA LEU A 42 -1.46 -13.63 -1.04
C LEU A 42 -0.58 -14.46 -0.08
N LEU A 43 -0.13 -13.84 1.00
CA LEU A 43 0.72 -14.47 1.99
C LEU A 43 -0.08 -15.42 2.88
N CYS A 44 -1.10 -14.92 3.53
CA CYS A 44 -2.00 -15.66 4.40
C CYS A 44 -3.38 -15.00 4.50
N ASP A 45 -4.37 -15.72 5.00
CA ASP A 45 -5.76 -15.27 5.09
C ASP A 45 -6.45 -15.74 6.38
N ASN A 46 -7.73 -15.35 6.54
CA ASN A 46 -8.57 -15.73 7.68
C ASN A 46 -9.42 -16.99 7.43
N GLU A 47 -9.06 -17.83 6.47
CA GLU A 47 -9.73 -19.09 6.19
C GLU A 47 -9.15 -20.21 7.09
N ILE A 48 -9.91 -21.27 7.32
CA ILE A 48 -9.37 -22.48 7.96
C ILE A 48 -8.52 -23.22 6.92
N ASP A 49 -7.27 -23.44 7.24
CA ASP A 49 -6.30 -24.08 6.36
C ASP A 49 -6.34 -25.63 6.40
N ARG A 50 -5.38 -26.28 5.73
CA ARG A 50 -5.28 -27.76 5.69
C ARG A 50 -4.85 -28.38 7.01
N ASP A 51 -4.21 -27.60 7.86
CA ASP A 51 -3.76 -28.02 9.18
C ASP A 51 -4.80 -27.76 10.28
N HIS A 52 -6.03 -27.37 9.85
CA HIS A 52 -7.11 -26.90 10.72
C HIS A 52 -6.64 -25.75 11.63
N GLU A 53 -5.97 -24.78 11.04
CA GLU A 53 -5.52 -23.55 11.70
C GLU A 53 -6.08 -22.33 10.96
N ARG A 54 -6.18 -21.22 11.67
CA ARG A 54 -6.70 -19.97 11.13
C ARG A 54 -6.03 -18.80 11.81
N PHE A 55 -5.53 -17.86 11.06
CA PHE A 55 -5.10 -16.58 11.63
C PHE A 55 -6.29 -15.72 12.08
N SER A 56 -6.18 -15.08 13.24
CA SER A 56 -7.08 -14.00 13.60
C SER A 56 -6.80 -12.77 12.73
N GLU A 57 -7.80 -11.89 12.55
CA GLU A 57 -7.60 -10.66 11.77
C GLU A 57 -6.57 -9.71 12.42
N ALA A 58 -6.48 -9.73 13.76
CA ALA A 58 -5.46 -8.98 14.50
C ALA A 58 -4.06 -9.51 14.14
N THR A 59 -3.88 -10.82 14.15
CA THR A 59 -2.62 -11.47 13.79
C THR A 59 -2.23 -11.21 12.34
N LEU A 60 -3.19 -11.22 11.41
CA LEU A 60 -2.92 -10.86 10.01
C LEU A 60 -2.39 -9.41 9.88
N ARG A 61 -2.92 -8.49 10.68
CA ARG A 61 -2.45 -7.09 10.70
C ARG A 61 -1.02 -7.01 11.24
N GLU A 62 -0.73 -7.68 12.34
CA GLU A 62 0.60 -7.74 12.95
C GLU A 62 1.62 -8.38 12.00
N LEU A 63 1.26 -9.49 11.35
CA LEU A 63 2.08 -10.13 10.32
C LEU A 63 2.36 -9.19 9.15
N GLY A 64 1.41 -8.30 8.82
CA GLY A 64 1.61 -7.29 7.77
C GLY A 64 2.81 -6.40 8.03
N GLU A 65 3.04 -5.99 9.26
CA GLU A 65 4.21 -5.19 9.65
C GLU A 65 5.49 -6.03 9.63
N LEU A 66 5.42 -7.27 10.13
CA LEU A 66 6.58 -8.17 10.24
C LEU A 66 7.07 -8.67 8.87
N PHE A 67 6.19 -8.87 7.88
CA PHE A 67 6.58 -9.37 6.57
C PHE A 67 7.30 -8.32 5.69
N VAL A 68 7.27 -7.03 6.03
CA VAL A 68 8.02 -6.02 5.27
C VAL A 68 9.52 -6.26 5.42
N GLY A 69 10.20 -6.46 4.28
CA GLY A 69 11.62 -6.78 4.24
C GLY A 69 11.95 -8.28 4.32
N VAL A 70 10.96 -9.15 4.52
CA VAL A 70 11.17 -10.60 4.62
C VAL A 70 11.48 -11.22 3.27
N THR A 71 12.40 -12.19 3.29
CA THR A 71 12.87 -12.90 2.09
C THR A 71 11.87 -13.92 1.58
N GLY A 72 11.77 -14.04 0.25
CA GLY A 72 11.10 -15.13 -0.44
C GLY A 72 12.11 -16.20 -0.84
N ILE A 73 11.79 -17.46 -0.54
CA ILE A 73 12.62 -18.63 -0.82
C ILE A 73 11.80 -19.72 -1.54
N CYS A 74 12.35 -20.89 -1.75
CA CYS A 74 11.63 -22.05 -2.29
C CYS A 74 11.62 -23.19 -1.26
N ASP A 75 10.48 -23.90 -1.15
CA ASP A 75 10.31 -25.16 -0.41
C ASP A 75 10.71 -25.08 1.07
N HIS A 76 10.60 -23.91 1.72
CA HIS A 76 11.02 -23.69 3.13
C HIS A 76 12.49 -24.08 3.39
N ASP A 77 13.34 -24.07 2.37
CA ASP A 77 14.76 -24.38 2.49
C ASP A 77 15.57 -23.14 2.88
N TRP A 78 15.89 -23.01 4.14
CA TRP A 78 16.52 -21.85 4.79
C TRP A 78 18.01 -21.73 4.50
N ARG A 79 18.33 -21.55 3.22
CA ARG A 79 19.69 -21.36 2.72
C ARG A 79 19.85 -19.96 2.14
N SER A 80 21.02 -19.38 2.32
CA SER A 80 21.31 -18.03 1.82
C SER A 80 21.26 -17.93 0.31
N ASP A 81 21.62 -19.00 -0.42
CA ASP A 81 21.59 -19.10 -1.87
C ASP A 81 20.19 -19.37 -2.43
N ASN A 82 19.22 -19.66 -1.58
CA ASN A 82 17.82 -19.86 -1.94
C ASN A 82 16.94 -18.60 -1.80
N GLN A 83 17.53 -17.44 -1.47
CA GLN A 83 16.80 -16.19 -1.38
C GLN A 83 16.59 -15.62 -2.79
N VAL A 84 15.36 -15.65 -3.28
CA VAL A 84 15.03 -15.27 -4.67
C VAL A 84 14.23 -13.98 -4.77
N ALA A 85 13.51 -13.61 -3.72
CA ALA A 85 12.64 -12.44 -3.70
C ALA A 85 12.63 -11.75 -2.32
N ARG A 86 12.01 -10.55 -2.25
CA ARG A 86 11.81 -9.82 -0.99
C ARG A 86 10.51 -9.04 -1.01
N ILE A 87 9.78 -9.05 0.11
CA ILE A 87 8.60 -8.19 0.30
C ILE A 87 9.07 -6.75 0.54
N TYR A 88 8.56 -5.80 -0.23
CA TYR A 88 8.83 -4.37 -0.03
C TYR A 88 7.64 -3.61 0.57
N ARG A 89 6.45 -4.19 0.51
CA ARG A 89 5.22 -3.62 1.06
C ARG A 89 4.18 -4.69 1.31
N THR A 90 3.31 -4.47 2.28
CA THR A 90 2.14 -5.32 2.57
C THR A 90 0.87 -4.50 2.62
N GLU A 91 -0.27 -5.18 2.48
CA GLU A 91 -1.60 -4.59 2.56
C GLU A 91 -2.59 -5.62 3.12
N LEU A 92 -3.35 -5.25 4.15
CA LEU A 92 -4.45 -6.07 4.64
C LEU A 92 -5.72 -5.76 3.83
N VAL A 93 -6.18 -6.74 3.07
CA VAL A 93 -7.32 -6.58 2.16
C VAL A 93 -8.54 -7.28 2.72
N THR A 94 -9.68 -6.58 2.76
CA THR A 94 -10.99 -7.16 3.08
C THR A 94 -11.84 -7.25 1.81
N ASP A 95 -12.13 -8.47 1.37
CA ASP A 95 -13.04 -8.72 0.24
C ASP A 95 -14.48 -8.87 0.75
N LYS A 96 -15.25 -7.80 0.64
CA LYS A 96 -16.66 -7.75 1.08
C LYS A 96 -17.59 -8.63 0.23
N ASN A 97 -17.16 -9.02 -0.97
CA ASN A 97 -17.93 -9.85 -1.89
C ASN A 97 -17.71 -11.36 -1.64
N ARG A 98 -16.73 -11.69 -0.81
CA ARG A 98 -16.39 -13.06 -0.44
C ARG A 98 -16.53 -13.27 1.05
N LYS A 99 -17.12 -14.39 1.45
CA LYS A 99 -17.14 -14.84 2.84
C LYS A 99 -16.20 -16.02 3.00
N ASN A 100 -15.58 -16.10 4.17
CA ASN A 100 -14.80 -17.26 4.57
C ASN A 100 -15.75 -18.44 4.96
N SER A 101 -15.18 -19.61 5.23
CA SER A 101 -15.94 -20.82 5.63
C SER A 101 -16.78 -20.65 6.89
N LEU A 102 -16.51 -19.62 7.69
CA LEU A 102 -17.24 -19.29 8.92
C LEU A 102 -18.35 -18.22 8.69
N GLY A 103 -18.51 -17.73 7.46
CA GLY A 103 -19.50 -16.70 7.12
C GLY A 103 -19.08 -15.26 7.43
N ALA A 104 -17.85 -15.04 7.93
CA ALA A 104 -17.27 -13.70 8.12
C ALA A 104 -16.72 -13.15 6.79
N ASP A 105 -16.41 -11.85 6.74
CA ASP A 105 -15.72 -11.26 5.58
C ASP A 105 -14.38 -11.96 5.35
N TYR A 106 -14.05 -12.18 4.07
CA TYR A 106 -12.77 -12.76 3.73
C TYR A 106 -11.68 -11.69 3.82
N VAL A 107 -10.71 -11.93 4.69
CA VAL A 107 -9.59 -11.00 4.94
C VAL A 107 -8.29 -11.74 4.65
N TYR A 108 -7.42 -11.12 3.88
CA TYR A 108 -6.11 -11.68 3.55
C TYR A 108 -5.00 -10.63 3.58
N LEU A 109 -3.80 -11.09 3.86
CA LEU A 109 -2.59 -10.30 3.80
C LEU A 109 -1.97 -10.41 2.40
N LYS A 110 -1.94 -9.30 1.69
CA LYS A 110 -1.27 -9.16 0.39
C LYS A 110 0.14 -8.65 0.59
N GLY A 111 1.11 -9.38 0.05
CA GLY A 111 2.49 -8.95 -0.05
C GLY A 111 2.80 -8.45 -1.47
N TYR A 112 3.62 -7.41 -1.57
CA TYR A 112 4.21 -6.91 -2.80
C TYR A 112 5.69 -7.24 -2.76
N ALA A 113 6.12 -8.08 -3.70
CA ALA A 113 7.46 -8.64 -3.75
C ALA A 113 8.23 -8.16 -4.97
N TYR A 114 9.54 -8.14 -4.86
CA TYR A 114 10.43 -7.93 -6.00
C TYR A 114 11.51 -9.00 -6.08
N MET A 115 11.98 -9.22 -7.29
CA MET A 115 13.14 -10.05 -7.65
C MET A 115 14.05 -9.22 -8.55
N LEU A 116 15.35 -9.50 -8.54
CA LEU A 116 16.25 -8.92 -9.52
C LEU A 116 16.13 -9.66 -10.86
N ARG A 117 16.12 -8.93 -11.96
CA ARG A 117 16.18 -9.48 -13.32
C ARG A 117 17.62 -9.88 -13.65
N THR A 118 18.02 -11.05 -13.20
CA THR A 118 19.31 -11.66 -13.48
C THR A 118 19.12 -12.93 -14.33
N GLU A 119 20.19 -13.41 -14.96
CA GLU A 119 20.16 -14.71 -15.66
C GLU A 119 19.73 -15.85 -14.73
N ALA A 120 20.16 -15.82 -13.46
CA ALA A 120 19.79 -16.83 -12.47
C ALA A 120 18.29 -16.84 -12.13
N ASN A 121 17.62 -15.69 -12.20
CA ASN A 121 16.20 -15.55 -11.89
C ASN A 121 15.29 -15.66 -13.12
N ALA A 122 15.85 -15.65 -14.34
CA ALA A 122 15.06 -15.60 -15.57
C ALA A 122 14.09 -16.79 -15.70
N GLU A 123 14.52 -17.99 -15.35
CA GLU A 123 13.68 -19.19 -15.40
C GLU A 123 12.55 -19.12 -14.36
N LEU A 124 12.86 -18.71 -13.13
CA LEU A 124 11.86 -18.57 -12.07
C LEU A 124 10.80 -17.50 -12.44
N ILE A 125 11.22 -16.36 -12.96
CA ILE A 125 10.32 -15.31 -13.47
C ILE A 125 9.41 -15.87 -14.57
N ALA A 126 9.97 -16.60 -15.55
CA ALA A 126 9.18 -17.23 -16.61
C ALA A 126 8.18 -18.27 -16.07
N GLN A 127 8.54 -19.02 -15.02
CA GLN A 127 7.66 -19.98 -14.35
C GLN A 127 6.53 -19.27 -13.57
N ILE A 128 6.81 -18.13 -12.95
CA ILE A 128 5.80 -17.30 -12.26
C ILE A 128 4.81 -16.72 -13.30
N ASP A 129 5.33 -16.11 -14.38
CA ASP A 129 4.50 -15.55 -15.45
C ASP A 129 3.67 -16.60 -16.17
N GLY A 130 4.25 -17.78 -16.37
CA GLY A 130 3.58 -18.94 -16.96
C GLY A 130 2.57 -19.61 -16.00
N GLY A 131 2.50 -19.18 -14.71
CA GLY A 131 1.61 -19.75 -13.70
C GLY A 131 2.01 -21.15 -13.22
N ILE A 132 3.27 -21.55 -13.43
CA ILE A 132 3.82 -22.82 -12.94
C ILE A 132 4.22 -22.69 -11.46
N LYS A 133 4.95 -21.63 -11.11
CA LYS A 133 5.27 -21.27 -9.72
C LYS A 133 4.24 -20.28 -9.24
N ARG A 134 3.20 -20.78 -8.60
CA ARG A 134 2.03 -19.99 -8.23
C ARG A 134 1.75 -20.05 -6.73
N GLU A 135 1.85 -21.24 -6.14
CA GLU A 135 1.49 -21.48 -4.76
C GLU A 135 2.58 -20.97 -3.82
N THR A 136 2.17 -20.32 -2.73
CA THR A 136 3.09 -19.81 -1.70
C THR A 136 2.65 -20.24 -0.31
N SER A 137 3.58 -20.28 0.61
CA SER A 137 3.35 -20.55 2.04
C SER A 137 4.17 -19.57 2.86
N VAL A 138 3.86 -19.41 4.14
CA VAL A 138 4.56 -18.51 5.06
C VAL A 138 5.15 -19.25 6.24
N GLY A 139 6.35 -18.85 6.65
CA GLY A 139 7.00 -19.26 7.89
C GLY A 139 6.92 -18.11 8.91
N CYS A 140 6.13 -18.29 9.95
CA CYS A 140 5.97 -17.31 11.03
C CYS A 140 5.76 -17.97 12.38
N SER A 141 5.84 -17.19 13.45
CA SER A 141 5.47 -17.66 14.80
C SER A 141 4.42 -16.75 15.42
N VAL A 142 3.59 -17.35 16.27
CA VAL A 142 2.53 -16.69 17.02
C VAL A 142 2.72 -16.89 18.52
N ALA A 143 2.20 -15.97 19.31
CA ALA A 143 2.33 -16.01 20.77
C ALA A 143 1.52 -17.16 21.38
N ARG A 144 0.33 -17.45 20.80
CA ARG A 144 -0.53 -18.53 21.28
C ARG A 144 -1.42 -19.09 20.18
N SER A 145 -1.88 -20.32 20.40
CA SER A 145 -2.88 -20.99 19.57
C SER A 145 -3.98 -21.53 20.46
N VAL A 146 -5.23 -21.15 20.19
CA VAL A 146 -6.38 -21.53 21.02
C VAL A 146 -7.40 -22.33 20.22
N PHE A 147 -8.07 -23.30 20.87
CA PHE A 147 -9.12 -24.08 20.21
C PHE A 147 -10.40 -23.27 20.00
N SER A 148 -10.97 -23.31 18.81
CA SER A 148 -12.20 -22.59 18.43
C SER A 148 -13.43 -23.02 19.25
N VAL A 149 -13.45 -24.21 19.82
CA VAL A 149 -14.59 -24.80 20.52
C VAL A 149 -14.62 -24.52 22.03
N CYS A 150 -13.47 -24.26 22.65
CA CYS A 150 -13.37 -24.03 24.10
C CYS A 150 -12.55 -22.79 24.50
N GLY A 151 -11.75 -22.20 23.58
CA GLY A 151 -10.89 -21.06 23.88
C GLY A 151 -9.61 -21.38 24.67
N GLU A 152 -9.39 -22.65 25.04
CA GLU A 152 -8.19 -23.09 25.73
C GLU A 152 -7.00 -23.20 24.78
N GLU A 153 -5.78 -23.01 25.30
CA GLU A 153 -4.56 -23.19 24.52
C GLU A 153 -4.37 -24.61 24.03
N LEU A 154 -3.71 -24.78 22.89
CA LEU A 154 -3.36 -26.09 22.37
C LEU A 154 -2.53 -26.88 23.41
N GLY A 155 -2.98 -28.14 23.71
CA GLY A 155 -2.33 -29.02 24.66
C GLY A 155 -2.83 -28.89 26.10
N THR A 156 -3.69 -27.91 26.43
CA THR A 156 -4.27 -27.76 27.79
C THR A 156 -5.59 -28.47 27.97
N CYS A 157 -6.21 -28.94 26.88
CA CYS A 157 -7.48 -29.69 26.90
C CYS A 157 -7.41 -30.93 26.01
N THR A 158 -8.50 -31.71 25.94
CA THR A 158 -8.58 -32.97 25.17
C THR A 158 -9.12 -32.79 23.76
N HIS A 159 -9.38 -31.55 23.30
CA HIS A 159 -9.85 -31.27 21.97
C HIS A 159 -8.76 -31.55 20.92
N VAL A 160 -9.20 -31.93 19.72
CA VAL A 160 -8.29 -32.27 18.61
C VAL A 160 -8.75 -31.51 17.37
N LYS A 161 -7.80 -30.82 16.68
CA LYS A 161 -8.04 -30.13 15.42
C LYS A 161 -8.65 -31.07 14.37
N GLY A 162 -9.57 -30.59 13.57
CA GLY A 162 -10.26 -31.36 12.52
C GLY A 162 -11.40 -32.25 13.00
N ARG A 163 -11.65 -32.34 14.32
CA ARG A 163 -12.80 -33.08 14.86
C ARG A 163 -13.99 -32.15 15.10
N THR A 164 -15.19 -32.76 15.13
CA THR A 164 -16.43 -32.03 15.39
C THR A 164 -16.89 -32.23 16.83
N TYR A 165 -17.20 -31.14 17.53
CA TYR A 165 -17.71 -31.13 18.91
C TYR A 165 -19.01 -30.29 18.94
N GLY A 166 -20.10 -30.92 19.34
CA GLY A 166 -21.41 -30.25 19.38
C GLY A 166 -21.86 -29.67 18.03
N GLY A 167 -21.50 -30.33 16.93
CA GLY A 167 -21.81 -29.88 15.56
C GLY A 167 -20.88 -28.78 15.01
N LYS A 168 -19.84 -28.38 15.75
CA LYS A 168 -18.86 -27.37 15.33
C LYS A 168 -17.51 -28.01 15.04
N GLU A 169 -16.88 -27.64 13.92
CA GLU A 169 -15.51 -28.04 13.62
C GLU A 169 -14.55 -27.40 14.61
N CYS A 170 -13.61 -28.21 15.12
CA CYS A 170 -12.55 -27.76 16.00
C CYS A 170 -11.30 -27.41 15.18
N TYR A 171 -10.90 -26.16 15.22
CA TYR A 171 -9.66 -25.66 14.60
C TYR A 171 -8.90 -24.80 15.61
N ALA A 172 -7.64 -24.53 15.34
CA ALA A 172 -6.83 -23.62 16.14
C ALA A 172 -6.92 -22.20 15.58
N ILE A 173 -7.08 -21.23 16.46
CA ILE A 173 -6.98 -19.80 16.15
C ILE A 173 -5.58 -19.35 16.54
N LEU A 174 -4.83 -18.85 15.58
CA LEU A 174 -3.47 -18.33 15.74
C LEU A 174 -3.53 -16.86 16.12
N GLU A 175 -3.00 -16.51 17.30
CA GLU A 175 -3.11 -15.18 17.88
C GLU A 175 -1.77 -14.60 18.32
N GLY A 176 -1.58 -13.30 18.02
CA GLY A 176 -0.40 -12.53 18.38
C GLY A 176 0.82 -12.91 17.54
N ALA A 177 1.08 -12.23 16.44
CA ALA A 177 2.27 -12.47 15.65
C ALA A 177 3.53 -12.07 16.43
N VAL A 178 4.52 -12.97 16.46
CA VAL A 178 5.80 -12.74 17.14
C VAL A 178 6.90 -12.48 16.14
N ASP A 179 6.96 -13.28 15.06
CA ASP A 179 8.00 -13.16 14.04
C ASP A 179 7.52 -13.70 12.68
N ALA A 180 8.11 -13.19 11.61
CA ALA A 180 7.91 -13.64 10.23
C ALA A 180 9.29 -13.98 9.64
N TYR A 181 9.56 -15.27 9.41
CA TYR A 181 10.89 -15.74 9.03
C TYR A 181 11.13 -15.70 7.53
N GLU A 182 10.15 -16.14 6.74
CA GLU A 182 10.21 -16.24 5.30
C GLU A 182 8.82 -16.45 4.70
N TRP A 183 8.73 -16.35 3.40
CA TRP A 183 7.66 -16.92 2.60
C TRP A 183 8.27 -17.73 1.46
N SER A 184 7.59 -18.78 1.03
CA SER A 184 8.15 -19.75 0.07
C SER A 184 7.22 -19.99 -1.10
N PHE A 185 7.80 -20.17 -2.29
CA PHE A 185 7.14 -20.92 -3.36
C PHE A 185 7.13 -22.39 -2.98
N VAL A 186 5.95 -23.03 -2.98
CA VAL A 186 5.75 -24.42 -2.58
C VAL A 186 4.86 -25.17 -3.56
N ALA A 187 4.95 -26.49 -3.55
CA ALA A 187 4.07 -27.31 -4.39
C ALA A 187 2.64 -27.38 -3.82
N VAL A 188 2.49 -27.39 -2.48
CA VAL A 188 1.20 -27.50 -1.80
C VAL A 188 1.21 -26.60 -0.55
N PRO A 189 0.51 -25.45 -0.59
CA PRO A 189 0.46 -24.54 0.56
C PRO A 189 -0.47 -25.06 1.65
N ALA A 190 -0.22 -24.70 2.91
CA ALA A 190 -1.13 -24.95 4.03
C ALA A 190 -2.45 -24.18 3.76
N GLN A 191 -2.39 -22.90 3.45
CA GLN A 191 -3.55 -22.09 3.07
C GLN A 191 -3.86 -22.22 1.59
N ARG A 192 -5.10 -22.64 1.27
CA ARG A 192 -5.52 -22.94 -0.11
C ARG A 192 -5.54 -21.74 -1.04
N GLY A 193 -5.68 -20.55 -0.48
CA GLY A 193 -5.72 -19.28 -1.20
C GLY A 193 -4.34 -18.65 -1.42
N ALA A 194 -3.32 -19.08 -0.68
CA ALA A 194 -1.99 -18.49 -0.74
C ALA A 194 -1.31 -18.71 -2.10
N GLY A 195 -0.79 -17.63 -2.67
CA GLY A 195 -0.16 -17.72 -3.99
C GLY A 195 0.00 -16.38 -4.68
N VAL A 196 0.66 -16.41 -5.84
CA VAL A 196 0.81 -15.24 -6.72
C VAL A 196 -0.55 -14.77 -7.20
N ILE A 197 -0.84 -13.50 -6.98
CA ILE A 197 -2.12 -12.88 -7.34
C ILE A 197 -1.99 -12.27 -8.74
N LYS A 198 -2.96 -12.55 -9.61
CA LYS A 198 -3.12 -11.80 -10.85
C LYS A 198 -3.59 -10.39 -10.53
N SER A 199 -2.97 -9.39 -11.14
CA SER A 199 -3.46 -8.01 -11.06
C SER A 199 -4.90 -7.93 -11.59
N PHE A 200 -5.77 -7.14 -10.93
CA PHE A 200 -7.13 -6.91 -11.41
C PHE A 200 -7.14 -6.37 -12.86
N VAL A 201 -6.17 -5.52 -13.21
CA VAL A 201 -6.02 -4.96 -14.57
C VAL A 201 -5.79 -6.05 -15.63
N GLU A 202 -5.32 -7.24 -15.22
CA GLU A 202 -5.07 -8.38 -16.12
C GLU A 202 -6.30 -9.26 -16.33
N THR A 203 -7.35 -9.10 -15.53
CA THR A 203 -8.62 -9.78 -15.76
C THR A 203 -9.37 -9.17 -16.94
N GLU A 204 -10.25 -9.91 -17.60
CA GLU A 204 -11.08 -9.36 -18.69
C GLU A 204 -11.96 -8.19 -18.20
N GLU A 205 -12.42 -8.24 -16.94
CA GLU A 205 -13.10 -7.12 -16.29
C GLU A 205 -12.16 -5.94 -16.04
N GLY A 206 -10.96 -6.19 -15.52
CA GLY A 206 -9.95 -5.16 -15.33
C GLY A 206 -9.55 -4.47 -16.63
N LYS A 207 -9.33 -5.22 -17.71
CA LYS A 207 -9.05 -4.67 -19.05
C LYS A 207 -10.21 -3.79 -19.57
N ARG A 208 -11.44 -4.20 -19.31
CA ARG A 208 -12.63 -3.42 -19.69
C ARG A 208 -12.71 -2.08 -18.96
N PHE A 209 -12.31 -2.04 -17.69
CA PHE A 209 -12.34 -0.85 -16.85
C PHE A 209 -11.00 -0.10 -16.78
N ALA A 210 -9.93 -0.64 -17.36
CA ALA A 210 -8.60 -0.02 -17.34
C ALA A 210 -8.59 1.46 -17.78
N PRO A 211 -9.26 1.87 -18.87
CA PRO A 211 -9.29 3.27 -19.27
C PRO A 211 -9.97 4.18 -18.25
N GLU A 212 -11.03 3.68 -17.59
CA GLU A 212 -11.73 4.41 -16.54
C GLU A 212 -10.89 4.51 -15.27
N TYR A 213 -10.22 3.42 -14.90
CA TYR A 213 -9.30 3.39 -13.77
C TYR A 213 -8.13 4.37 -13.95
N GLU A 214 -7.48 4.38 -15.12
CA GLU A 214 -6.44 5.36 -15.45
C GLU A 214 -6.94 6.81 -15.40
N ARG A 215 -8.17 7.04 -15.84
CA ARG A 215 -8.79 8.37 -15.77
C ARG A 215 -9.01 8.80 -14.34
N LEU A 216 -9.53 7.90 -13.49
CA LEU A 216 -9.75 8.16 -12.06
C LEU A 216 -8.43 8.38 -11.31
N GLU A 217 -7.41 7.59 -11.60
CA GLU A 217 -6.08 7.74 -11.02
C GLU A 217 -5.45 9.11 -11.37
N LYS A 218 -5.52 9.50 -12.64
CA LYS A 218 -5.06 10.82 -13.09
C LYS A 218 -5.85 11.95 -12.41
N ALA A 219 -7.16 11.80 -12.27
CA ALA A 219 -8.01 12.76 -11.59
C ALA A 219 -7.69 12.86 -10.09
N ALA A 220 -7.44 11.74 -9.42
CA ALA A 220 -7.03 11.69 -8.02
C ALA A 220 -5.68 12.41 -7.80
N LYS A 221 -4.66 12.09 -8.61
CA LYS A 221 -3.35 12.78 -8.56
C LYS A 221 -3.45 14.28 -8.82
N LEU A 222 -4.34 14.69 -9.73
CA LEU A 222 -4.60 16.12 -9.99
C LEU A 222 -5.25 16.78 -8.77
N GLY A 223 -6.21 16.11 -8.12
CA GLY A 223 -6.86 16.57 -6.90
C GLY A 223 -5.88 16.72 -5.73
N GLU A 224 -5.00 15.75 -5.51
CA GLU A 224 -3.94 15.83 -4.50
C GLU A 224 -3.02 17.02 -4.75
N LYS A 225 -2.53 17.17 -5.98
CA LYS A 225 -1.67 18.30 -6.36
C LYS A 225 -2.37 19.65 -6.18
N TYR A 226 -3.66 19.73 -6.48
CA TYR A 226 -4.47 20.92 -6.24
C TYR A 226 -4.57 21.25 -4.76
N LEU A 227 -4.89 20.29 -3.90
CA LEU A 227 -4.97 20.48 -2.45
C LEU A 227 -3.63 20.90 -1.86
N ASP A 228 -2.53 20.31 -2.29
CA ASP A 228 -1.19 20.69 -1.84
C ASP A 228 -0.80 22.10 -2.28
N GLY A 229 -1.20 22.49 -3.48
CA GLY A 229 -1.07 23.87 -3.97
C GLY A 229 -1.87 24.85 -3.10
N LEU A 230 -3.11 24.50 -2.78
CA LEU A 230 -3.99 25.32 -1.94
C LEU A 230 -3.46 25.43 -0.49
N ARG A 231 -2.99 24.35 0.10
CA ARG A 231 -2.32 24.35 1.43
C ARG A 231 -1.10 25.26 1.45
N SER A 232 -0.27 25.16 0.43
CA SER A 232 0.94 25.99 0.29
C SER A 232 0.59 27.48 0.16
N GLU A 233 -0.47 27.81 -0.58
CA GLU A 233 -0.92 29.18 -0.75
C GLU A 233 -1.50 29.77 0.54
N VAL A 234 -2.31 29.00 1.27
CA VAL A 234 -2.83 29.39 2.60
C VAL A 234 -1.68 29.68 3.57
N LEU A 235 -0.65 28.83 3.62
CA LEU A 235 0.52 29.04 4.48
C LEU A 235 1.30 30.28 4.06
N ARG A 236 1.47 30.52 2.74
CA ARG A 236 2.13 31.72 2.24
C ARG A 236 1.39 33.00 2.61
N LEU A 237 0.08 33.02 2.45
CA LEU A 237 -0.76 34.16 2.82
C LEU A 237 -0.77 34.39 4.33
N CYS A 238 -0.84 33.33 5.12
CA CYS A 238 -0.71 33.39 6.57
C CYS A 238 0.62 34.04 6.98
N LEU A 239 1.74 33.66 6.36
CA LEU A 239 3.05 34.22 6.65
C LEU A 239 3.14 35.73 6.36
N VAL A 240 2.42 36.20 5.32
CA VAL A 240 2.33 37.64 4.96
C VAL A 240 1.49 38.40 5.98
N CYS A 241 0.37 37.81 6.45
CA CYS A 241 -0.54 38.49 7.35
C CYS A 241 -0.11 38.41 8.82
N ASP A 242 0.38 37.25 9.28
CA ASP A 242 0.78 37.01 10.67
C ASP A 242 1.77 35.84 10.79
N LYS A 243 3.04 36.16 10.96
CA LYS A 243 4.11 35.17 11.16
C LYS A 243 3.92 34.29 12.40
N SER A 244 3.23 34.79 13.43
CA SER A 244 3.05 34.04 14.68
C SER A 244 2.11 32.85 14.50
N LEU A 245 1.11 32.97 13.64
CA LEU A 245 0.13 31.92 13.31
C LEU A 245 0.69 30.84 12.39
N HIS A 246 1.71 31.16 11.58
CA HIS A 246 2.26 30.23 10.58
C HIS A 246 2.74 28.92 11.20
N SER A 247 3.43 28.95 12.33
CA SER A 247 3.94 27.73 13.00
C SER A 247 2.82 26.83 13.54
N ALA A 248 1.71 27.41 13.98
CA ALA A 248 0.55 26.64 14.43
C ALA A 248 -0.23 26.06 13.23
N LEU A 249 -0.48 26.88 12.23
CA LEU A 249 -1.23 26.48 11.05
C LEU A 249 -0.51 25.40 10.23
N SER A 250 0.82 25.47 10.10
CA SER A 250 1.61 24.45 9.38
C SER A 250 1.46 23.04 9.93
N LYS A 251 1.09 22.89 11.21
CA LYS A 251 0.86 21.58 11.84
C LYS A 251 -0.54 21.01 11.57
N SER A 252 -1.52 21.88 11.27
CA SER A 252 -2.93 21.49 11.10
C SER A 252 -3.44 21.60 9.67
N VAL A 253 -2.76 22.34 8.79
CA VAL A 253 -3.22 22.59 7.42
C VAL A 253 -3.39 21.30 6.59
N ALA A 254 -2.63 20.25 6.91
CA ALA A 254 -2.71 18.96 6.23
C ALA A 254 -4.04 18.22 6.46
N THR A 255 -4.72 18.51 7.58
CA THR A 255 -5.99 17.87 7.98
C THR A 255 -7.22 18.64 7.51
N LEU A 256 -7.05 19.83 6.93
CA LEU A 256 -8.15 20.66 6.46
C LEU A 256 -8.65 20.16 5.09
N ASP A 257 -9.98 20.18 4.94
CA ASP A 257 -10.63 19.91 3.66
C ASP A 257 -10.58 21.13 2.71
N GLU A 258 -11.01 20.93 1.47
CA GLU A 258 -11.00 21.97 0.44
C GLU A 258 -11.79 23.21 0.86
N ALA A 259 -12.98 23.03 1.47
CA ALA A 259 -13.85 24.12 1.85
C ALA A 259 -13.19 25.02 2.90
N ALA A 260 -12.62 24.41 3.95
CA ALA A 260 -11.89 25.12 4.98
C ALA A 260 -10.65 25.84 4.45
N LEU A 261 -9.92 25.22 3.52
CA LEU A 261 -8.76 25.85 2.89
C LEU A 261 -9.13 27.05 2.03
N LEU A 262 -10.24 26.99 1.27
CA LEU A 262 -10.74 28.12 0.47
C LEU A 262 -11.23 29.27 1.34
N GLU A 263 -11.92 28.98 2.42
CA GLU A 263 -12.38 29.98 3.39
C GLU A 263 -11.18 30.71 4.02
N MET A 264 -10.17 29.95 4.48
CA MET A 264 -8.94 30.51 5.04
C MET A 264 -8.17 31.34 4.02
N LYS A 265 -8.06 30.87 2.78
CA LYS A 265 -7.43 31.60 1.70
C LYS A 265 -8.11 32.95 1.50
N SER A 266 -9.43 32.97 1.36
CA SER A 266 -10.23 34.19 1.18
C SER A 266 -10.06 35.16 2.35
N ALA A 267 -10.06 34.68 3.58
CA ALA A 267 -9.86 35.52 4.77
C ALA A 267 -8.44 36.14 4.81
N PHE A 268 -7.40 35.37 4.48
CA PHE A 268 -6.04 35.91 4.41
C PHE A 268 -5.81 36.83 3.22
N GLU A 269 -6.46 36.62 2.08
CA GLU A 269 -6.41 37.53 0.93
C GLU A 269 -7.03 38.89 1.29
N ALA A 270 -8.21 38.89 1.92
CA ALA A 270 -8.84 40.10 2.40
C ALA A 270 -7.95 40.85 3.41
N ARG A 271 -7.38 40.13 4.37
CA ARG A 271 -6.48 40.71 5.36
C ARG A 271 -5.19 41.25 4.76
N SER A 272 -4.61 40.56 3.77
CA SER A 272 -3.43 41.02 3.04
C SER A 272 -3.71 42.33 2.27
N ALA A 273 -4.90 42.43 1.64
CA ALA A 273 -5.30 43.65 0.94
C ALA A 273 -5.48 44.85 1.86
N GLU A 274 -5.95 44.64 3.09
CA GLU A 274 -6.01 45.67 4.13
C GLU A 274 -4.64 46.14 4.58
N LEU A 275 -3.71 45.19 4.81
CA LEU A 275 -2.37 45.47 5.31
C LEU A 275 -1.45 46.10 4.21
N TYR A 276 -1.65 45.70 2.99
CA TYR A 276 -0.86 46.10 1.83
C TYR A 276 -1.77 46.53 0.67
N PRO A 277 -2.48 47.68 0.79
CA PRO A 277 -3.35 48.17 -0.29
C PRO A 277 -2.53 48.41 -1.56
N PRO A 278 -3.04 48.09 -2.76
CA PRO A 278 -2.35 48.30 -3.98
C PRO A 278 -2.11 49.81 -4.20
N VAL A 279 -0.86 50.21 -4.15
CA VAL A 279 -0.45 51.59 -4.48
C VAL A 279 -0.32 51.71 -6.00
N THR A 280 -1.11 52.58 -6.63
CA THR A 280 -0.95 52.90 -8.05
C THR A 280 0.41 53.54 -8.29
N GLN A 281 1.29 52.86 -9.00
CA GLN A 281 2.63 53.39 -9.40
C GLN A 281 2.58 54.51 -10.43
N LEU A 282 1.40 54.82 -10.96
CA LEU A 282 1.21 55.95 -11.89
C LEU A 282 0.69 57.14 -11.10
N PRO A 283 1.34 58.33 -11.17
CA PRO A 283 0.79 59.55 -10.60
C PRO A 283 -0.59 59.80 -11.21
N GLY A 284 -1.60 59.99 -10.37
CA GLY A 284 -2.93 60.40 -10.79
C GLY A 284 -2.82 61.63 -11.71
N LYS A 285 -3.69 61.67 -12.75
CA LYS A 285 -3.82 62.87 -13.59
C LYS A 285 -4.29 64.05 -12.72
N GLY A 286 -3.34 64.77 -12.12
CA GLY A 286 -3.68 65.94 -11.31
C GLY A 286 -2.48 66.33 -10.47
N GLU A 287 -1.45 66.80 -11.11
CA GLU A 287 -0.49 67.84 -10.71
C GLU A 287 0.74 67.71 -11.60
N VAL A 288 0.62 68.28 -12.77
CA VAL A 288 1.82 68.63 -13.57
C VAL A 288 2.46 69.80 -12.85
N THR A 289 3.32 69.58 -11.89
CA THR A 289 4.29 70.59 -11.49
C THR A 289 5.17 70.82 -12.69
N LYS A 290 5.08 72.06 -13.27
CA LYS A 290 6.04 72.54 -14.26
C LYS A 290 7.41 72.40 -13.66
N PHE A 291 8.22 71.50 -14.18
CA PHE A 291 9.66 71.52 -14.00
C PHE A 291 10.17 72.70 -14.84
N ASP A 292 10.59 73.82 -14.19
CA ASP A 292 11.45 74.82 -14.77
C ASP A 292 12.76 74.11 -15.13
N GLY A 293 13.02 74.06 -16.43
CA GLY A 293 14.26 73.53 -16.93
C GLY A 293 15.37 74.52 -16.65
N ASP A 294 16.27 74.16 -15.77
CA ASP A 294 17.68 74.62 -15.76
C ASP A 294 18.34 73.88 -14.60
N GLU A 295 19.05 72.79 -14.91
CA GLU A 295 20.27 72.34 -14.32
C GLU A 295 20.53 70.87 -14.72
N TYR A 296 21.00 70.72 -15.95
CA TYR A 296 21.90 69.62 -16.29
C TYR A 296 23.32 70.12 -16.15
N ILE A 297 23.99 69.78 -15.04
CA ILE A 297 25.44 69.79 -14.99
C ILE A 297 25.91 68.45 -14.48
N ILE A 298 26.52 67.70 -15.45
CA ILE A 298 27.48 66.58 -15.39
C ILE A 298 27.27 65.47 -14.35
#